data_21067323be98dab353c77a1302e43adb
#
_entry.id   21067323be98dab353c77a1302e43adb
#
_cell.length_a   1.000
_cell.length_b   1.000
_cell.length_c   1.000
_cell.angle_alpha   90.00
_cell.angle_beta   90.00
_cell.angle_gamma   90.00
#
_symmetry.space_group_name_H-M   'P 1'
#
loop_
_entity.id
_entity.type
_entity.pdbx_description
1 polymer ?
#
loop_
_entity_poly.entity_id
_entity_poly.type
_entity_poly.pdbx_seq_one_letter_code
_entity_poly.pdbx_strand_id
1 'polypeptide(L)'
;FGHCEYILRHDRYINLREDRKEVSQVCPSKIDSAEKVFGEIFSEVASLHPSKYFHIGADETYLLGHCKECSKKDKSKLFVDYVKAMCKIVEGMGKTPIIWADIILKYPKVAHELRKNLVFVDWNYGWSPNHFGNLENLFKFGATVWGAPALRSSPDNIYLVDWMKHFNNLATFIPFAKSKGYKGIIDT
;
A
#
# COMPACT_ATOMS: atom_id res chain seq x y z
N PHE A 1 -2.47 -2.39 6.41
CA PHE A 1 -2.53 -1.17 7.19
C PHE A 1 -3.91 -0.52 7.04
N GLY A 2 -4.30 -0.09 5.86
CA GLY A 2 -5.70 0.12 5.48
C GLY A 2 -6.37 -1.21 5.12
N HIS A 3 -7.68 -1.20 4.83
CA HIS A 3 -8.45 -2.37 4.40
C HIS A 3 -8.32 -3.62 5.29
N CYS A 4 -8.30 -3.38 6.62
CA CYS A 4 -8.12 -4.45 7.62
C CYS A 4 -9.44 -4.92 8.25
N GLU A 5 -10.57 -4.68 7.60
CA GLU A 5 -11.92 -4.92 8.11
C GLU A 5 -12.13 -6.37 8.54
N TYR A 6 -11.64 -7.32 7.76
CA TYR A 6 -11.79 -8.75 8.06
C TYR A 6 -11.12 -9.17 9.37
N ILE A 7 -10.03 -8.50 9.74
CA ILE A 7 -9.29 -8.76 10.98
C ILE A 7 -9.86 -7.90 12.10
N LEU A 8 -9.92 -6.58 11.88
CA LEU A 8 -10.23 -5.63 12.93
C LEU A 8 -11.68 -5.64 13.39
N ARG A 9 -12.63 -6.23 12.64
CA ARG A 9 -14.02 -6.40 13.11
C ARG A 9 -14.15 -7.34 14.30
N HIS A 10 -13.18 -8.20 14.57
CA HIS A 10 -13.18 -9.10 15.71
C HIS A 10 -12.77 -8.38 16.99
N ASP A 11 -13.52 -8.58 18.08
CA ASP A 11 -13.31 -7.90 19.35
C ASP A 11 -11.92 -8.10 19.96
N ARG A 12 -11.32 -9.28 19.73
CA ARG A 12 -9.94 -9.56 20.18
C ARG A 12 -8.89 -8.59 19.62
N TYR A 13 -9.21 -7.90 18.50
CA TYR A 13 -8.32 -6.95 17.84
C TYR A 13 -8.74 -5.49 18.02
N ILE A 14 -9.72 -5.19 18.87
CA ILE A 14 -10.21 -3.83 19.10
C ILE A 14 -9.10 -2.85 19.49
N ASN A 15 -8.09 -3.33 20.21
CA ASN A 15 -6.94 -2.52 20.64
C ASN A 15 -5.95 -2.20 19.51
N LEU A 16 -6.07 -2.87 18.35
CA LEU A 16 -5.27 -2.57 17.16
C LEU A 16 -5.89 -1.49 16.29
N ARG A 17 -7.16 -1.14 16.48
CA ARG A 17 -7.85 -0.15 15.64
C ARG A 17 -7.29 1.26 15.87
N GLU A 18 -7.15 2.02 14.81
CA GLU A 18 -6.84 3.46 14.89
C GLU A 18 -8.02 4.25 15.45
N ASP A 19 -9.24 3.89 15.11
CA ASP A 19 -10.46 4.34 15.75
C ASP A 19 -11.24 3.14 16.30
N ARG A 20 -11.78 3.26 17.51
CA ARG A 20 -12.52 2.15 18.14
C ARG A 20 -13.78 1.76 17.39
N LYS A 21 -14.42 2.69 16.70
CA LYS A 21 -15.66 2.48 15.95
C LYS A 21 -15.40 2.03 14.51
N GLU A 22 -14.22 2.31 13.98
CA GLU A 22 -13.83 2.00 12.61
C GLU A 22 -12.92 0.77 12.56
N VAL A 23 -13.21 -0.12 11.64
CA VAL A 23 -12.50 -1.40 11.50
C VAL A 23 -11.55 -1.44 10.31
N SER A 24 -11.43 -0.35 9.58
CA SER A 24 -10.68 -0.30 8.31
C SER A 24 -9.17 -0.21 8.49
N GLN A 25 -8.69 0.38 9.60
CA GLN A 25 -7.28 0.75 9.71
C GLN A 25 -6.65 0.38 11.05
N VAL A 26 -5.45 -0.19 10.97
CA VAL A 26 -4.59 -0.49 12.13
C VAL A 26 -3.96 0.79 12.67
N CYS A 27 -3.85 0.90 13.99
CA CYS A 27 -3.17 2.00 14.66
C CYS A 27 -1.65 1.88 14.49
N PRO A 28 -0.98 2.84 13.85
CA PRO A 28 0.46 2.77 13.61
C PRO A 28 1.31 2.94 14.87
N SER A 29 0.72 3.34 16.00
CA SER A 29 1.40 3.34 17.30
C SER A 29 1.40 1.98 18.00
N LYS A 30 0.73 0.96 17.44
CA LYS A 30 0.62 -0.39 18.01
C LYS A 30 1.50 -1.40 17.24
N ILE A 31 2.71 -0.97 16.86
CA ILE A 31 3.63 -1.76 16.03
C ILE A 31 3.86 -3.16 16.62
N ASP A 32 4.23 -3.29 17.89
CA ASP A 32 4.54 -4.58 18.52
C ASP A 32 3.38 -5.57 18.46
N SER A 33 2.15 -5.07 18.64
CA SER A 33 0.95 -5.91 18.56
C SER A 33 0.59 -6.24 17.11
N ALA A 34 0.80 -5.30 16.19
CA ALA A 34 0.60 -5.50 14.77
C ALA A 34 1.61 -6.53 14.21
N GLU A 35 2.90 -6.44 14.59
CA GLU A 35 3.93 -7.40 14.19
C GLU A 35 3.58 -8.84 14.58
N LYS A 36 3.02 -9.06 15.77
CA LYS A 36 2.56 -10.40 16.19
C LYS A 36 1.46 -10.92 15.28
N VAL A 37 0.40 -10.13 15.09
CA VAL A 37 -0.78 -10.56 14.32
C VAL A 37 -0.44 -10.73 12.84
N PHE A 38 0.22 -9.73 12.24
CA PHE A 38 0.56 -9.77 10.81
C PHE A 38 1.73 -10.69 10.52
N GLY A 39 2.64 -10.91 11.47
CA GLY A 39 3.72 -11.89 11.35
C GLY A 39 3.19 -13.30 11.16
N GLU A 40 2.18 -13.71 11.93
CA GLU A 40 1.50 -15.00 11.78
C GLU A 40 0.81 -15.10 10.41
N ILE A 41 -0.01 -14.10 10.06
CA ILE A 41 -0.77 -14.08 8.80
C ILE A 41 0.18 -14.08 7.60
N PHE A 42 1.21 -13.24 7.60
CA PHE A 42 2.15 -13.16 6.49
C PHE A 42 2.94 -14.45 6.32
N SER A 43 3.35 -15.07 7.43
CA SER A 43 4.07 -16.35 7.40
C SER A 43 3.20 -17.45 6.79
N GLU A 44 1.94 -17.55 7.20
CA GLU A 44 1.00 -18.53 6.66
C GLU A 44 0.79 -18.31 5.16
N VAL A 45 0.42 -17.08 4.75
CA VAL A 45 0.20 -16.75 3.33
C VAL A 45 1.46 -16.96 2.50
N ALA A 46 2.63 -16.56 3.01
CA ALA A 46 3.90 -16.71 2.30
C ALA A 46 4.29 -18.18 2.06
N SER A 47 3.85 -19.10 2.92
CA SER A 47 4.09 -20.53 2.76
C SER A 47 3.26 -21.17 1.65
N LEU A 48 2.15 -20.54 1.27
CA LEU A 48 1.20 -21.07 0.30
C LEU A 48 1.60 -20.81 -1.17
N HIS A 49 2.56 -19.93 -1.43
CA HIS A 49 2.97 -19.64 -2.80
C HIS A 49 4.46 -19.29 -2.93
N PRO A 50 5.10 -19.62 -4.08
CA PRO A 50 6.55 -19.51 -4.26
C PRO A 50 7.01 -18.09 -4.67
N SER A 51 6.15 -17.10 -4.76
CA SER A 51 6.53 -15.75 -5.19
C SER A 51 7.68 -15.19 -4.35
N LYS A 52 8.61 -14.51 -5.00
CA LYS A 52 9.67 -13.73 -4.35
C LYS A 52 9.13 -12.43 -3.72
N TYR A 53 7.94 -12.03 -4.10
CA TYR A 53 7.31 -10.78 -3.70
C TYR A 53 6.13 -11.03 -2.76
N PHE A 54 5.91 -10.09 -1.84
CA PHE A 54 4.81 -10.11 -0.91
C PHE A 54 4.21 -8.72 -0.75
N HIS A 55 2.95 -8.54 -1.16
CA HIS A 55 2.27 -7.27 -1.10
C HIS A 55 1.62 -7.07 0.29
N ILE A 56 1.97 -5.99 0.97
CA ILE A 56 1.49 -5.67 2.32
C ILE A 56 0.43 -4.55 2.35
N GLY A 57 -0.08 -4.13 1.19
CA GLY A 57 -1.09 -3.07 1.08
C GLY A 57 -0.51 -1.68 1.33
N ALA A 58 -0.92 -1.04 2.42
CA ALA A 58 -0.54 0.30 2.86
C ALA A 58 -1.18 1.46 2.09
N ASP A 59 -2.23 1.17 1.33
CA ASP A 59 -3.09 2.14 0.66
C ASP A 59 -4.16 2.72 1.59
N GLU A 60 -4.76 3.81 1.16
CA GLU A 60 -5.98 4.42 1.70
C GLU A 60 -6.05 4.53 3.23
N THR A 61 -4.92 4.85 3.87
CA THR A 61 -4.85 4.98 5.33
C THR A 61 -5.43 6.32 5.80
N TYR A 62 -6.71 6.55 5.55
CA TYR A 62 -7.39 7.83 5.77
C TYR A 62 -7.49 8.23 7.25
N LEU A 63 -7.47 7.25 8.17
CA LEU A 63 -7.51 7.50 9.62
C LEU A 63 -6.11 7.73 10.23
N LEU A 64 -5.07 7.85 9.41
CA LEU A 64 -3.70 8.02 9.90
C LEU A 64 -3.58 9.25 10.83
N GLY A 65 -3.18 9.01 12.07
CA GLY A 65 -3.06 10.04 13.10
C GLY A 65 -4.39 10.44 13.73
N HIS A 66 -5.41 9.57 13.70
CA HIS A 66 -6.75 9.86 14.24
C HIS A 66 -6.84 9.61 15.75
N CYS A 67 -6.27 8.52 16.26
CA CYS A 67 -6.37 8.20 17.68
C CYS A 67 -5.63 9.22 18.56
N LYS A 68 -6.00 9.26 19.83
CA LYS A 68 -5.45 10.20 20.83
C LYS A 68 -3.92 10.14 20.96
N GLU A 69 -3.32 8.99 20.72
CA GLU A 69 -1.87 8.80 20.75
C GLU A 69 -1.21 9.26 19.45
N CYS A 70 -1.75 8.82 18.31
CA CYS A 70 -1.22 9.13 16.99
C CYS A 70 -1.40 10.60 16.59
N SER A 71 -2.47 11.28 17.06
CA SER A 71 -2.73 12.70 16.76
C SER A 71 -1.63 13.66 17.24
N LYS A 72 -0.78 13.20 18.15
CA LYS A 72 0.34 13.97 18.71
C LYS A 72 1.66 13.75 17.94
N LYS A 73 1.66 12.87 16.95
CA LYS A 73 2.85 12.45 16.21
C LYS A 73 2.78 12.93 14.76
N ASP A 74 3.94 13.04 14.13
CA ASP A 74 4.00 13.33 12.68
C ASP A 74 3.44 12.15 11.88
N LYS A 75 2.47 12.45 11.01
CA LYS A 75 1.78 11.42 10.21
C LYS A 75 2.71 10.71 9.25
N SER A 76 3.65 11.44 8.65
CA SER A 76 4.60 10.85 7.71
C SER A 76 5.51 9.84 8.40
N LYS A 77 5.95 10.18 9.61
CA LYS A 77 6.77 9.29 10.43
C LYS A 77 5.99 8.07 10.92
N LEU A 78 4.75 8.25 11.36
CA LEU A 78 3.87 7.13 11.74
C LEU A 78 3.72 6.13 10.59
N PHE A 79 3.51 6.63 9.38
CA PHE A 79 3.38 5.78 8.19
C PHE A 79 4.68 5.02 7.90
N VAL A 80 5.79 5.76 7.83
CA VAL A 80 7.10 5.17 7.50
C VAL A 80 7.53 4.13 8.53
N ASP A 81 7.40 4.42 9.82
CA ASP A 81 7.81 3.50 10.90
C ASP A 81 6.96 2.22 10.85
N TYR A 82 5.64 2.33 10.63
CA TYR A 82 4.77 1.17 10.50
C TYR A 82 5.11 0.32 9.25
N VAL A 83 5.28 0.97 8.10
CA VAL A 83 5.66 0.25 6.86
C VAL A 83 7.01 -0.45 7.03
N LYS A 84 8.00 0.21 7.65
CA LYS A 84 9.31 -0.42 7.94
C LYS A 84 9.17 -1.68 8.78
N ALA A 85 8.32 -1.67 9.81
CA ALA A 85 8.08 -2.82 10.66
C ALA A 85 7.47 -3.99 9.85
N MET A 86 6.46 -3.73 9.05
CA MET A 86 5.84 -4.76 8.19
C MET A 86 6.80 -5.28 7.10
N CYS A 87 7.60 -4.40 6.50
CA CYS A 87 8.65 -4.81 5.55
C CYS A 87 9.67 -5.75 6.18
N LYS A 88 10.07 -5.48 7.43
CA LYS A 88 11.03 -6.33 8.16
C LYS A 88 10.52 -7.77 8.34
N ILE A 89 9.22 -7.94 8.57
CA ILE A 89 8.60 -9.28 8.65
C ILE A 89 8.75 -9.99 7.30
N VAL A 90 8.40 -9.33 6.20
CA VAL A 90 8.46 -9.90 4.85
C VAL A 90 9.89 -10.25 4.45
N GLU A 91 10.84 -9.37 4.74
CA GLU A 91 12.26 -9.61 4.48
C GLU A 91 12.81 -10.78 5.30
N GLY A 92 12.35 -10.93 6.56
CA GLY A 92 12.68 -12.08 7.40
C GLY A 92 12.24 -13.43 6.82
N MET A 93 11.25 -13.42 5.94
CA MET A 93 10.80 -14.59 5.18
C MET A 93 11.55 -14.78 3.83
N GLY A 94 12.57 -13.97 3.56
CA GLY A 94 13.33 -14.00 2.31
C GLY A 94 12.57 -13.46 1.09
N LYS A 95 11.53 -12.66 1.32
CA LYS A 95 10.71 -12.07 0.24
C LYS A 95 10.93 -10.57 0.13
N THR A 96 10.64 -10.01 -1.03
CA THR A 96 10.67 -8.57 -1.30
C THR A 96 9.29 -7.97 -1.02
N PRO A 97 9.17 -6.99 -0.11
CA PRO A 97 7.89 -6.34 0.18
C PRO A 97 7.45 -5.43 -0.98
N ILE A 98 6.13 -5.34 -1.15
CA ILE A 98 5.48 -4.42 -2.08
C ILE A 98 4.44 -3.60 -1.30
N ILE A 99 4.32 -2.31 -1.61
CA ILE A 99 3.26 -1.43 -1.10
C ILE A 99 2.60 -0.64 -2.24
N TRP A 100 1.37 -0.22 -2.01
CA TRP A 100 0.75 0.83 -2.80
C TRP A 100 1.41 2.19 -2.54
N ALA A 101 1.52 3.03 -3.55
CA ALA A 101 2.29 4.27 -3.46
C ALA A 101 1.48 5.51 -3.08
N ASP A 102 0.14 5.43 -3.06
CA ASP A 102 -0.75 6.58 -2.89
C ASP A 102 -0.49 7.38 -1.60
N ILE A 103 -0.22 6.71 -0.49
CA ILE A 103 0.02 7.39 0.78
C ILE A 103 1.44 7.97 0.87
N ILE A 104 2.45 7.22 0.47
CA ILE A 104 3.83 7.73 0.55
C ILE A 104 4.07 8.91 -0.40
N LEU A 105 3.37 8.98 -1.51
CA LEU A 105 3.42 10.10 -2.42
C LEU A 105 2.88 11.41 -1.81
N LYS A 106 2.06 11.34 -0.77
CA LYS A 106 1.65 12.51 0.04
C LYS A 106 2.77 13.00 0.98
N TYR A 107 3.78 12.16 1.21
CA TYR A 107 4.90 12.43 2.13
C TYR A 107 6.27 12.32 1.46
N PRO A 108 6.52 13.06 0.36
CA PRO A 108 7.72 12.87 -0.47
C PRO A 108 9.04 13.13 0.27
N LYS A 109 9.02 13.94 1.32
CA LYS A 109 10.22 14.28 2.11
C LYS A 109 10.79 13.08 2.88
N VAL A 110 9.96 12.13 3.28
CA VAL A 110 10.35 10.96 4.06
C VAL A 110 10.37 9.67 3.24
N ALA A 111 9.96 9.71 1.97
CA ALA A 111 9.88 8.53 1.13
C ALA A 111 11.23 7.79 0.99
N HIS A 112 12.34 8.53 1.00
CA HIS A 112 13.70 7.98 0.96
C HIS A 112 14.08 7.15 2.20
N GLU A 113 13.35 7.29 3.29
CA GLU A 113 13.55 6.49 4.50
C GLU A 113 13.05 5.06 4.38
N LEU A 114 12.18 4.79 3.41
CA LEU A 114 11.77 3.43 3.09
C LEU A 114 12.89 2.69 2.37
N ARG A 115 12.97 1.39 2.60
CA ARG A 115 14.12 0.58 2.17
C ARG A 115 14.22 0.48 0.64
N LYS A 116 15.46 0.35 0.15
CA LYS A 116 15.76 0.20 -1.29
C LYS A 116 15.15 -1.05 -1.92
N ASN A 117 14.92 -2.12 -1.13
CA ASN A 117 14.34 -3.36 -1.62
C ASN A 117 12.80 -3.36 -1.67
N LEU A 118 12.18 -2.25 -1.33
CA LEU A 118 10.74 -2.09 -1.39
C LEU A 118 10.30 -1.74 -2.82
N VAL A 119 9.26 -2.41 -3.29
CA VAL A 119 8.59 -2.07 -4.54
C VAL A 119 7.39 -1.18 -4.25
N PHE A 120 7.31 -0.06 -4.92
CA PHE A 120 6.18 0.86 -4.86
C PHE A 120 5.27 0.61 -6.06
N VAL A 121 3.97 0.48 -5.83
CA VAL A 121 3.00 0.28 -6.91
C VAL A 121 2.14 1.52 -7.08
N ASP A 122 2.26 2.15 -8.24
CA ASP A 122 1.41 3.25 -8.70
C ASP A 122 0.16 2.67 -9.34
N TRP A 123 -0.96 2.75 -8.63
CA TRP A 123 -2.24 2.30 -9.14
C TRP A 123 -3.04 3.44 -9.77
N ASN A 124 -3.60 3.19 -10.94
CA ASN A 124 -4.31 4.20 -11.71
C ASN A 124 -5.42 3.57 -12.56
N TYR A 125 -6.64 3.90 -12.26
CA TYR A 125 -7.83 3.35 -12.88
C TYR A 125 -8.48 4.31 -13.90
N GLY A 126 -7.65 5.11 -14.59
CA GLY A 126 -8.08 6.06 -15.62
C GLY A 126 -7.99 7.53 -15.19
N TRP A 127 -7.29 7.81 -14.08
CA TRP A 127 -7.00 9.19 -13.68
C TRP A 127 -5.80 9.77 -14.44
N SER A 128 -5.61 11.07 -14.31
CA SER A 128 -4.41 11.73 -14.83
C SER A 128 -3.15 11.18 -14.15
N PRO A 129 -2.00 11.16 -14.84
CA PRO A 129 -0.72 10.81 -14.24
C PRO A 129 -0.43 11.65 -12.98
N ASN A 130 0.25 11.04 -12.01
CA ASN A 130 0.54 11.66 -10.71
C ASN A 130 -0.69 12.03 -9.87
N HIS A 131 -1.79 11.32 -10.02
CA HIS A 131 -3.03 11.56 -9.27
C HIS A 131 -2.81 11.62 -7.75
N PHE A 132 -2.01 10.71 -7.20
CA PHE A 132 -1.71 10.66 -5.76
C PHE A 132 -0.51 11.51 -5.35
N GLY A 133 0.28 11.99 -6.29
CA GLY A 133 1.47 12.81 -6.07
C GLY A 133 2.55 12.57 -7.14
N ASN A 134 3.61 13.37 -7.10
CA ASN A 134 4.65 13.31 -8.12
C ASN A 134 5.57 12.09 -7.91
N LEU A 135 5.47 11.10 -8.80
CA LEU A 135 6.27 9.88 -8.83
C LEU A 135 7.78 10.11 -8.99
N GLU A 136 8.19 11.23 -9.58
CA GLU A 136 9.61 11.61 -9.68
C GLU A 136 10.27 11.65 -8.27
N ASN A 137 9.50 11.88 -7.23
CA ASN A 137 10.01 11.85 -5.85
C ASN A 137 10.49 10.45 -5.43
N LEU A 138 9.91 9.38 -5.98
CA LEU A 138 10.36 8.01 -5.74
C LEU A 138 11.60 7.68 -6.59
N PHE A 139 11.62 8.09 -7.85
CA PHE A 139 12.75 7.82 -8.74
C PHE A 139 14.04 8.53 -8.30
N LYS A 140 13.95 9.71 -7.68
CA LYS A 140 15.12 10.48 -7.19
C LYS A 140 16.01 9.71 -6.21
N PHE A 141 15.45 8.79 -5.44
CA PHE A 141 16.24 7.95 -4.53
C PHE A 141 16.41 6.50 -5.04
N GLY A 142 16.09 6.24 -6.31
CA GLY A 142 16.31 4.95 -6.96
C GLY A 142 15.28 3.88 -6.58
N ALA A 143 14.06 4.28 -6.24
CA ALA A 143 12.98 3.34 -5.93
C ALA A 143 12.61 2.46 -7.13
N THR A 144 12.29 1.19 -6.85
CA THR A 144 11.64 0.31 -7.83
C THR A 144 10.14 0.62 -7.85
N VAL A 145 9.64 1.03 -8.99
CA VAL A 145 8.22 1.34 -9.19
C VAL A 145 7.61 0.37 -10.19
N TRP A 146 6.45 -0.18 -9.84
CA TRP A 146 5.58 -0.91 -10.75
C TRP A 146 4.29 -0.13 -10.96
N GLY A 147 3.58 -0.41 -12.03
CA GLY A 147 2.29 0.20 -12.32
C GLY A 147 1.14 -0.79 -12.14
N ALA A 148 -0.02 -0.29 -11.73
CA ALA A 148 -1.22 -1.09 -11.58
C ALA A 148 -2.41 -0.40 -12.27
N PRO A 149 -2.57 -0.56 -13.60
CA PRO A 149 -3.81 -0.22 -14.26
C PRO A 149 -4.92 -1.21 -13.88
N ALA A 150 -6.16 -0.95 -14.24
CA ALA A 150 -7.26 -1.86 -13.98
C ALA A 150 -8.02 -2.24 -15.24
N LEU A 151 -8.36 -3.52 -15.34
CA LEU A 151 -9.36 -4.05 -16.27
C LEU A 151 -10.78 -3.91 -15.72
N ARG A 152 -10.93 -3.82 -14.39
CA ARG A 152 -12.18 -3.58 -13.71
C ARG A 152 -11.93 -2.81 -12.42
N SER A 153 -12.59 -1.70 -12.22
CA SER A 153 -12.46 -0.92 -10.99
C SER A 153 -13.80 -0.33 -10.53
N SER A 154 -13.90 -0.17 -9.22
CA SER A 154 -14.88 0.73 -8.62
C SER A 154 -14.46 2.19 -8.92
N PRO A 155 -15.38 3.16 -9.10
CA PRO A 155 -16.83 3.02 -8.91
C PRO A 155 -17.60 2.72 -10.22
N ASP A 156 -17.10 1.85 -11.06
CA ASP A 156 -17.87 1.38 -12.20
C ASP A 156 -19.21 0.79 -11.74
N ASN A 157 -20.12 0.58 -12.70
CA ASN A 157 -21.31 -0.17 -12.41
C ASN A 157 -20.90 -1.53 -11.84
N ILE A 158 -21.45 -1.87 -10.66
CA ILE A 158 -21.11 -3.11 -9.93
C ILE A 158 -21.41 -4.40 -10.72
N TYR A 159 -22.25 -4.32 -11.75
CA TYR A 159 -22.65 -5.48 -12.55
C TYR A 159 -21.95 -5.55 -13.91
N LEU A 160 -21.54 -4.41 -14.46
CA LEU A 160 -20.97 -4.32 -15.80
C LEU A 160 -19.64 -3.55 -15.76
N VAL A 161 -18.67 -4.09 -16.47
CA VAL A 161 -17.36 -3.44 -16.65
C VAL A 161 -17.51 -2.34 -17.73
N ASP A 162 -17.03 -1.15 -17.44
CA ASP A 162 -16.86 -0.10 -18.45
C ASP A 162 -15.61 -0.40 -19.30
N TRP A 163 -15.80 -1.22 -20.33
CA TRP A 163 -14.71 -1.66 -21.20
C TRP A 163 -13.99 -0.51 -21.88
N MET A 164 -14.70 0.55 -22.27
CA MET A 164 -14.07 1.71 -22.91
C MET A 164 -13.13 2.44 -21.96
N LYS A 165 -13.56 2.64 -20.71
CA LYS A 165 -12.74 3.25 -19.66
C LYS A 165 -11.49 2.43 -19.40
N HIS A 166 -11.64 1.13 -19.18
CA HIS A 166 -10.51 0.27 -18.80
C HIS A 166 -9.57 -0.01 -19.97
N PHE A 167 -10.11 -0.19 -21.19
CA PHE A 167 -9.27 -0.27 -22.38
C PHE A 167 -8.43 0.99 -22.56
N ASN A 168 -9.04 2.17 -22.43
CA ASN A 168 -8.31 3.43 -22.50
C ASN A 168 -7.28 3.59 -21.37
N ASN A 169 -7.61 3.10 -20.16
CA ASN A 169 -6.66 3.10 -19.05
C ASN A 169 -5.41 2.29 -19.40
N LEU A 170 -5.57 1.05 -19.85
CA LEU A 170 -4.44 0.20 -20.25
C LEU A 170 -3.64 0.82 -21.40
N ALA A 171 -4.35 1.28 -22.44
CA ALA A 171 -3.74 1.85 -23.65
C ALA A 171 -2.92 3.12 -23.37
N THR A 172 -3.28 3.89 -22.36
CA THR A 172 -2.57 5.12 -21.98
C THR A 172 -1.55 4.90 -20.87
N PHE A 173 -1.91 4.13 -19.85
CA PHE A 173 -1.05 3.94 -18.67
C PHE A 173 0.18 3.08 -18.96
N ILE A 174 0.05 1.99 -19.72
CA ILE A 174 1.18 1.10 -20.01
C ILE A 174 2.31 1.82 -20.76
N PRO A 175 2.05 2.57 -21.87
CA PRO A 175 3.08 3.37 -22.51
C PRO A 175 3.68 4.45 -21.59
N PHE A 176 2.86 5.10 -20.76
CA PHE A 176 3.32 6.05 -19.76
C PHE A 176 4.28 5.39 -18.77
N ALA A 177 3.89 4.27 -18.14
CA ALA A 177 4.71 3.54 -17.19
C ALA A 177 6.06 3.12 -17.81
N LYS A 178 6.02 2.63 -19.05
CA LYS A 178 7.23 2.30 -19.81
C LYS A 178 8.14 3.53 -20.02
N SER A 179 7.58 4.66 -20.41
CA SER A 179 8.32 5.91 -20.63
C SER A 179 8.97 6.43 -19.35
N LYS A 180 8.39 6.16 -18.20
CA LYS A 180 8.88 6.53 -16.87
C LYS A 180 9.86 5.52 -16.27
N GLY A 181 10.07 4.39 -16.92
CA GLY A 181 11.02 3.37 -16.48
C GLY A 181 10.51 2.47 -15.35
N TYR A 182 9.18 2.29 -15.25
CA TYR A 182 8.60 1.30 -14.34
C TYR A 182 9.14 -0.10 -14.64
N LYS A 183 9.35 -0.88 -13.60
CA LYS A 183 10.02 -2.20 -13.69
C LYS A 183 9.04 -3.36 -13.81
N GLY A 184 7.74 -3.12 -13.69
CA GLY A 184 6.70 -4.12 -13.81
C GLY A 184 5.31 -3.51 -13.92
N ILE A 185 4.35 -4.34 -14.32
CA ILE A 185 2.93 -4.02 -14.33
C ILE A 185 2.21 -5.15 -13.60
N ILE A 186 1.28 -4.79 -12.74
CA ILE A 186 0.30 -5.69 -12.13
C ILE A 186 -1.06 -5.24 -12.67
N ASP A 187 -1.84 -6.14 -13.19
CA ASP A 187 -3.21 -5.86 -13.59
C ASP A 187 -4.15 -6.10 -12.40
N THR A 188 -5.06 -5.16 -12.14
CA THR A 188 -5.96 -5.18 -10.99
C THR A 188 -7.43 -5.06 -11.37
#